data_ea320aad8fece656d321f4be269c5260
#
_entry.id   ea320aad8fece656d321f4be269c5260
#
_cell.length_a   1.000
_cell.length_b   1.000
_cell.length_c   1.000
_cell.angle_alpha   90.00
_cell.angle_beta   90.00
_cell.angle_gamma   90.00
#
_symmetry.space_group_name_H-M   'P 1'
#
loop_
_entity.id
_entity.type
_entity.pdbx_description
1 polymer ?
#
loop_
_entity_poly.entity_id
_entity_poly.type
_entity_poly.pdbx_seq_one_letter_code
_entity_poly.pdbx_strand_id
1 'polypeptide(L)' 'MEYTVVYSDMSGGFEGFIERVNEYIRNGWQPQGGVQYNNGYYYQAMIRK' A
#
# COMPACT_ATOMS: atom_id res chain seq x y z
N MET A 1 8.60 15.93 -3.82
CA MET A 1 7.79 14.89 -3.15
C MET A 1 6.98 14.10 -4.17
N GLU A 2 6.97 12.78 -4.04
CA GLU A 2 6.20 11.91 -4.92
C GLU A 2 5.07 11.26 -4.12
N TYR A 3 4.00 10.93 -4.80
CA TYR A 3 2.82 10.31 -4.21
C TYR A 3 2.38 9.13 -5.07
N THR A 4 2.02 8.04 -4.41
CA THR A 4 1.44 6.89 -5.11
C THR A 4 0.44 6.20 -4.21
N VAL A 5 -0.36 5.34 -4.79
CA VAL A 5 -1.28 4.48 -4.05
C VAL A 5 -0.94 3.04 -4.36
N VAL A 6 -0.61 2.30 -3.31
CA VAL A 6 -0.39 0.86 -3.43
C VAL A 6 -1.74 0.18 -3.25
N TYR A 7 -2.07 -0.73 -4.14
CA TYR A 7 -3.33 -1.45 -4.05
C TYR A 7 -3.14 -2.92 -4.40
N SER A 8 -4.04 -3.73 -3.89
CA SER A 8 -4.00 -5.16 -4.13
C SER A 8 -5.40 -5.72 -3.94
N ASP A 9 -5.77 -6.71 -4.76
CA ASP A 9 -7.05 -7.36 -4.58
C ASP A 9 -6.97 -8.37 -3.44
N MET A 10 -8.08 -9.04 -3.17
CA MET A 10 -8.17 -9.97 -2.04
C MET A 10 -7.51 -11.31 -2.29
N SER A 11 -7.06 -11.59 -3.51
CA SER A 11 -6.56 -12.93 -3.83
C SER A 11 -5.29 -13.29 -3.05
N GLY A 12 -4.46 -12.31 -2.73
CA GLY A 12 -3.26 -12.51 -1.91
C GLY A 12 -3.52 -12.36 -0.42
N GLY A 13 -4.75 -12.02 -0.04
CA GLY A 13 -5.11 -11.77 1.34
C GLY A 13 -4.50 -10.49 1.87
N PHE A 14 -4.82 -10.22 3.13
CA PHE A 14 -4.31 -9.03 3.79
C PHE A 14 -2.79 -9.07 3.92
N GLU A 15 -2.25 -10.25 4.19
CA GLU A 15 -0.80 -10.42 4.34
C GLU A 15 -0.06 -10.13 3.03
N GLY A 16 -0.64 -10.54 1.91
CA GLY A 16 -0.05 -10.22 0.61
C GLY A 16 -0.01 -8.72 0.34
N PHE A 17 -1.05 -8.02 0.78
CA PHE A 17 -1.07 -6.57 0.67
C PHE A 17 0.02 -5.93 1.53
N ILE A 18 0.18 -6.41 2.77
CA ILE A 18 1.21 -5.89 3.67
C ILE A 18 2.60 -6.08 3.07
N GLU A 19 2.85 -7.25 2.49
CA GLU A 19 4.12 -7.52 1.81
C GLU A 19 4.40 -6.48 0.73
N ARG A 20 3.38 -6.15 -0.05
CA ARG A 20 3.52 -5.19 -1.13
C ARG A 20 3.84 -3.80 -0.58
N VAL A 21 3.15 -3.39 0.48
CA VAL A 21 3.45 -2.11 1.13
C VAL A 21 4.87 -2.09 1.65
N ASN A 22 5.32 -3.20 2.27
CA ASN A 22 6.67 -3.29 2.81
C ASN A 22 7.74 -3.16 1.71
N GLU A 23 7.46 -3.67 0.52
CA GLU A 23 8.38 -3.49 -0.60
C GLU A 23 8.55 -2.01 -0.94
N TYR A 24 7.47 -1.26 -0.93
CA TYR A 24 7.54 0.18 -1.18
C TYR A 24 8.33 0.88 -0.07
N ILE A 25 8.11 0.49 1.20
CA ILE A 25 8.84 1.07 2.31
C ILE A 25 10.35 0.82 2.15
N ARG A 26 10.73 -0.37 1.72
CA ARG A 26 12.15 -0.69 1.50
C ARG A 26 12.77 0.16 0.38
N ASN A 27 11.92 0.72 -0.49
CA ASN A 27 12.37 1.59 -1.58
C ASN A 27 12.20 3.07 -1.26
N GLY A 28 12.05 3.41 0.02
CA GLY A 28 12.05 4.78 0.47
C GLY A 28 10.69 5.44 0.56
N TRP A 29 9.62 4.70 0.32
CA TRP A 29 8.27 5.24 0.44
C TRP A 29 7.80 5.20 1.89
N GLN A 30 6.96 6.16 2.27
CA GLN A 30 6.37 6.23 3.60
C GLN A 30 4.85 6.18 3.51
N PRO A 31 4.19 5.31 4.29
CA PRO A 31 2.73 5.26 4.28
C PRO A 31 2.12 6.54 4.84
N GLN A 32 1.02 6.96 4.26
CA GLN A 32 0.27 8.12 4.72
C GLN A 32 -1.14 7.67 5.12
N GLY A 33 -1.46 7.80 6.41
CA GLY A 33 -2.75 7.39 6.91
C GLY A 33 -2.88 5.88 7.01
N GLY A 34 -4.08 5.43 7.30
CA GLY A 34 -4.36 4.01 7.47
C GLY A 34 -4.72 3.33 6.16
N VAL A 35 -4.86 2.02 6.24
CA VAL A 35 -5.26 1.20 5.10
C VAL A 35 -6.74 1.43 4.82
N GLN A 36 -7.07 1.53 3.55
CA GLN A 36 -8.46 1.60 3.09
C GLN A 36 -8.85 0.28 2.43
N TYR A 37 -10.11 -0.06 2.54
CA TYR A 37 -10.65 -1.24 1.87
C TYR A 37 -11.93 -0.84 1.16
N ASN A 38 -12.02 -1.17 -0.11
CA ASN A 38 -13.23 -0.85 -0.87
C ASN A 38 -13.35 -1.80 -2.05
N ASN A 39 -14.52 -2.40 -2.17
CA ASN A 39 -14.90 -3.15 -3.37
C ASN A 39 -13.91 -4.28 -3.71
N GLY A 40 -13.37 -4.95 -2.70
CA GLY A 40 -12.47 -6.08 -2.90
C GLY A 40 -11.01 -5.70 -3.07
N TYR A 41 -10.67 -4.45 -2.82
CA TYR A 41 -9.28 -3.96 -2.91
C TYR A 41 -8.85 -3.29 -1.63
N TYR A 42 -7.59 -3.50 -1.28
CA TYR A 42 -6.91 -2.75 -0.21
C TYR A 42 -6.11 -1.62 -0.85
N TYR A 43 -6.07 -0.48 -0.18
CA TYR A 43 -5.35 0.69 -0.67
C TYR A 43 -4.51 1.30 0.44
N GLN A 44 -3.32 1.80 0.08
CA GLN A 44 -2.48 2.55 1.01
C GLN A 44 -1.78 3.67 0.24
N ALA A 45 -2.02 4.90 0.66
CA ALA A 45 -1.32 6.04 0.08
C ALA A 45 0.11 6.08 0.61
N MET A 46 1.04 6.41 -0.26
CA MET A 46 2.47 6.46 0.07
C MET A 46 3.07 7.73 -0.49
N ILE A 47 4.03 8.29 0.22
CA ILE A 47 4.81 9.42 -0.28
C ILE A 47 6.30 9.11 -0.22
N ARG A 48 7.06 9.81 -1.02
CA ARG A 48 8.52 9.71 -1.05
C ARG A 48 9.10 11.07 -1.37
N LYS A 49 10.14 11.45 -0.68
CA LYS A 49 10.83 12.71 -0.92
C LYS A 49 11.74 12.69 -2.14
#